data_e0c515afcbe515a44580d7ac4078f0b1
#
_entry.id   e0c515afcbe515a44580d7ac4078f0b1
#
_cell.length_a   1.000
_cell.length_b   1.000
_cell.length_c   1.000
_cell.angle_alpha   90.00
_cell.angle_beta   90.00
_cell.angle_gamma   90.00
#
_symmetry.space_group_name_H-M   'P 1'
#
loop_
_entity.id
_entity.type
_entity.pdbx_description
1 polymer ?
#
loop_
_entity_poly.entity_id
_entity_poly.type
_entity_poly.pdbx_seq_one_letter_code
_entity_poly.pdbx_strand_id
1 'polypeptide(L)'
;MKRVVSVLLLFAPLTTAQLNAQKIQHVIVIFQENRSTDNMFQDPVLVAEGADIASSGLNSKGQIIKLQPQPLRNNYDIAHGHNSFELMYDNGKMDGADKLAITCRSGPPKCPPAAAQFKYVNPSEVAPYFQLAEQYTFADRMFQTNQGPSFPAHQFIISGTSAPFETSDLFAAENPLGAPDTGDDTGCTSPVKEYVEMIDPVGNESSRMYPCFEHTTLFDLLDAKGVSWRYYTESANTIWTGPNAIKHIRFGEDWNNVILNPKQVLSDISGFQLPAVSWVIPNGAESDHPSFNLGTGPSWVASIVNAVGNSPYWSDTAIFITWDDWGGWYDHVAPPIYDSYEYGFRVPMIVVSAYARQHYISHVDHDFGSILKFIEEKFDLGSLGFADSRADNLSDCFDFTKRHSFRTIPAPYDANYFLHDKTPPIPLDDD
;
A
#
# COMPACT_ATOMS: atom_id res chain seq x y z
N MET A 1 11.98 65.54 -3.13
CA MET A 1 10.80 64.77 -2.69
C MET A 1 11.00 63.30 -3.05
N LYS A 2 11.37 62.48 -2.06
CA LYS A 2 11.52 61.00 -2.27
C LYS A 2 10.15 60.36 -1.99
N ARG A 3 9.56 59.70 -2.99
CA ARG A 3 8.34 58.91 -2.80
C ARG A 3 8.74 57.58 -2.16
N VAL A 4 8.22 57.33 -0.96
CA VAL A 4 8.25 56.02 -0.30
C VAL A 4 7.09 55.23 -0.88
N VAL A 5 7.40 54.14 -1.59
CA VAL A 5 6.40 53.18 -1.99
C VAL A 5 6.29 52.12 -0.88
N SER A 6 5.21 52.20 -0.11
CA SER A 6 4.86 51.15 0.85
C SER A 6 4.26 49.98 0.11
N VAL A 7 4.98 48.84 0.10
CA VAL A 7 4.43 47.55 -0.36
C VAL A 7 3.62 46.98 0.78
N LEU A 8 2.29 47.00 0.65
CA LEU A 8 1.38 46.25 1.52
C LEU A 8 1.43 44.77 1.14
N LEU A 9 2.10 43.96 1.94
CA LEU A 9 1.98 42.51 1.86
C LEU A 9 0.60 42.10 2.39
N LEU A 10 -0.31 41.76 1.49
CA LEU A 10 -1.61 41.14 1.81
C LEU A 10 -1.35 39.67 2.22
N PHE A 11 -1.34 39.41 3.51
CA PHE A 11 -1.44 38.02 3.99
C PHE A 11 -2.90 37.57 3.84
N ALA A 12 -3.16 36.68 2.88
CA ALA A 12 -4.44 35.98 2.84
C ALA A 12 -4.56 35.10 4.11
N PRO A 13 -5.71 35.11 4.81
CA PRO A 13 -5.91 34.20 5.95
C PRO A 13 -5.89 32.78 5.46
N LEU A 14 -5.10 31.92 6.11
CA LEU A 14 -5.09 30.49 5.87
C LEU A 14 -6.51 29.90 6.11
N THR A 15 -6.96 29.03 5.25
CA THR A 15 -8.21 28.31 5.46
C THR A 15 -8.09 27.36 6.66
N THR A 16 -9.22 26.96 7.24
CA THR A 16 -9.23 26.00 8.37
C THR A 16 -8.58 24.68 7.98
N ALA A 17 -8.70 24.25 6.72
CA ALA A 17 -8.02 23.06 6.20
C ALA A 17 -6.49 23.21 6.21
N GLN A 18 -5.96 24.36 5.75
CA GLN A 18 -4.52 24.65 5.77
C GLN A 18 -3.96 24.76 7.19
N LEU A 19 -4.71 25.36 8.15
CA LEU A 19 -4.32 25.40 9.56
C LEU A 19 -4.25 24.01 10.21
N ASN A 20 -5.15 23.10 9.80
CA ASN A 20 -5.17 21.72 10.30
C ASN A 20 -4.04 20.87 9.69
N ALA A 21 -3.74 21.04 8.42
CA ALA A 21 -2.61 20.38 7.77
C ALA A 21 -1.27 20.69 8.42
N GLN A 22 -1.06 21.89 9.00
CA GLN A 22 0.16 22.25 9.71
C GLN A 22 0.48 21.39 10.95
N LYS A 23 -0.48 20.62 11.48
CA LYS A 23 -0.26 19.77 12.66
C LYS A 23 0.50 18.48 12.35
N ILE A 24 0.47 18.01 11.13
CA ILE A 24 1.26 16.85 10.68
C ILE A 24 2.55 17.38 10.07
N GLN A 25 3.69 16.82 10.41
CA GLN A 25 5.01 17.12 9.87
C GLN A 25 5.67 15.91 9.24
N HIS A 26 5.19 14.71 9.61
CA HIS A 26 5.69 13.45 9.12
C HIS A 26 4.53 12.59 8.61
N VAL A 27 4.72 11.97 7.46
CA VAL A 27 3.81 10.97 6.88
C VAL A 27 4.59 9.69 6.67
N ILE A 28 4.08 8.58 7.18
CA ILE A 28 4.63 7.25 6.95
C ILE A 28 3.58 6.43 6.22
N VAL A 29 3.92 5.89 5.05
CA VAL A 29 3.12 4.93 4.30
C VAL A 29 3.77 3.56 4.47
N ILE A 30 3.11 2.65 5.18
CA ILE A 30 3.52 1.26 5.33
C ILE A 30 2.71 0.46 4.32
N PHE A 31 3.41 -0.15 3.38
CA PHE A 31 2.80 -0.87 2.26
C PHE A 31 3.09 -2.34 2.43
N GLN A 32 2.09 -3.12 2.86
CA GLN A 32 2.15 -4.56 3.04
C GLN A 32 1.70 -5.29 1.76
N GLU A 33 1.73 -6.62 1.74
CA GLU A 33 1.64 -7.40 0.52
C GLU A 33 0.45 -8.36 0.51
N ASN A 34 -0.32 -8.30 -0.58
CA ASN A 34 -1.22 -9.29 -1.15
C ASN A 34 -2.33 -9.80 -0.22
N ARG A 35 -3.20 -8.88 0.31
CA ARG A 35 -4.35 -9.27 1.13
C ARG A 35 -5.59 -8.42 0.86
N SER A 36 -6.74 -9.08 0.68
CA SER A 36 -8.03 -8.38 0.64
C SER A 36 -8.55 -8.06 2.05
N THR A 37 -9.50 -7.14 2.11
CA THR A 37 -10.14 -6.73 3.38
C THR A 37 -10.87 -7.90 4.04
N ASP A 38 -11.65 -8.68 3.29
CA ASP A 38 -12.35 -9.86 3.82
C ASP A 38 -11.40 -10.98 4.26
N ASN A 39 -10.22 -11.11 3.62
CA ASN A 39 -9.21 -12.09 4.00
C ASN A 39 -8.52 -11.74 5.32
N MET A 40 -8.24 -10.45 5.55
CA MET A 40 -7.39 -10.03 6.67
C MET A 40 -8.17 -9.63 7.92
N PHE A 41 -9.36 -9.02 7.79
CA PHE A 41 -10.03 -8.30 8.89
C PHE A 41 -11.32 -8.97 9.39
N GLN A 42 -11.35 -10.30 9.56
CA GLN A 42 -12.46 -11.01 10.21
C GLN A 42 -12.51 -10.75 11.72
N ASP A 43 -12.60 -9.47 12.09
CA ASP A 43 -12.64 -9.01 13.46
C ASP A 43 -14.09 -8.79 13.92
N PRO A 44 -14.57 -9.52 14.96
CA PRO A 44 -15.92 -9.36 15.45
C PRO A 44 -16.21 -7.98 16.09
N VAL A 45 -15.18 -7.26 16.57
CA VAL A 45 -15.35 -5.91 17.13
C VAL A 45 -15.63 -4.92 15.99
N LEU A 46 -14.81 -4.90 14.96
CA LEU A 46 -15.01 -4.02 13.80
C LEU A 46 -16.34 -4.33 13.10
N VAL A 47 -16.69 -5.60 12.94
CA VAL A 47 -18.00 -6.00 12.38
C VAL A 47 -19.16 -5.49 13.24
N ALA A 48 -19.05 -5.57 14.58
CA ALA A 48 -20.08 -5.05 15.48
C ALA A 48 -20.16 -3.50 15.45
N GLU A 49 -19.06 -2.82 15.14
CA GLU A 49 -19.00 -1.36 14.96
C GLU A 49 -19.46 -0.92 13.56
N GLY A 50 -19.74 -1.86 12.65
CA GLY A 50 -20.33 -1.59 11.34
C GLY A 50 -19.40 -1.72 10.13
N ALA A 51 -18.19 -2.29 10.33
CA ALA A 51 -17.29 -2.54 9.19
C ALA A 51 -17.92 -3.51 8.19
N ASP A 52 -17.77 -3.19 6.91
CA ASP A 52 -18.30 -3.97 5.80
C ASP A 52 -17.39 -5.16 5.48
N ILE A 53 -17.53 -6.23 6.28
CA ILE A 53 -16.71 -7.44 6.21
C ILE A 53 -17.63 -8.66 6.09
N ALA A 54 -17.45 -9.45 5.01
CA ALA A 54 -18.25 -10.63 4.76
C ALA A 54 -17.65 -11.90 5.38
N SER A 55 -18.52 -12.78 5.89
CA SER A 55 -18.13 -14.11 6.39
C SER A 55 -18.37 -15.24 5.38
N SER A 56 -18.86 -14.90 4.18
CA SER A 56 -19.13 -15.84 3.07
C SER A 56 -19.18 -15.11 1.75
N GLY A 57 -18.95 -15.84 0.65
CA GLY A 57 -19.05 -15.34 -0.70
C GLY A 57 -19.77 -16.31 -1.62
N LEU A 58 -20.00 -15.87 -2.86
CA LEU A 58 -20.53 -16.73 -3.92
C LEU A 58 -19.37 -17.30 -4.76
N ASN A 59 -19.53 -18.52 -5.22
CA ASN A 59 -18.67 -19.09 -6.26
C ASN A 59 -19.35 -19.01 -7.63
N SER A 60 -18.60 -19.33 -8.69
CA SER A 60 -19.08 -19.29 -10.09
C SER A 60 -20.27 -20.20 -10.41
N LYS A 61 -20.67 -21.06 -9.47
CA LYS A 61 -21.84 -21.94 -9.57
C LYS A 61 -23.04 -21.41 -8.79
N GLY A 62 -22.95 -20.20 -8.23
CA GLY A 62 -23.97 -19.60 -7.40
C GLY A 62 -24.10 -20.24 -6.01
N GLN A 63 -23.09 -20.96 -5.53
CA GLN A 63 -23.08 -21.59 -4.23
C GLN A 63 -22.47 -20.64 -3.21
N ILE A 64 -23.09 -20.54 -2.02
CA ILE A 64 -22.53 -19.78 -0.89
C ILE A 64 -21.38 -20.58 -0.29
N ILE A 65 -20.20 -20.00 -0.28
CA ILE A 65 -18.98 -20.53 0.34
C ILE A 65 -18.71 -19.74 1.61
N LYS A 66 -18.77 -20.38 2.77
CA LYS A 66 -18.38 -19.76 4.02
C LYS A 66 -16.86 -19.60 4.09
N LEU A 67 -16.37 -18.41 4.40
CA LEU A 67 -14.95 -18.19 4.62
C LEU A 67 -14.45 -19.02 5.81
N GLN A 68 -13.26 -19.60 5.67
CA GLN A 68 -12.67 -20.48 6.69
C GLN A 68 -11.30 -19.93 7.12
N PRO A 69 -10.95 -20.03 8.41
CA PRO A 69 -9.67 -19.56 8.91
C PRO A 69 -8.51 -20.41 8.38
N GLN A 70 -7.36 -19.75 8.22
CA GLN A 70 -6.08 -20.38 7.93
C GLN A 70 -4.94 -19.60 8.60
N PRO A 71 -3.74 -20.18 8.75
CA PRO A 71 -2.57 -19.43 9.19
C PRO A 71 -2.23 -18.29 8.22
N LEU A 72 -1.67 -17.20 8.76
CA LEU A 72 -1.08 -16.11 7.95
C LEU A 72 0.04 -16.68 7.04
N ARG A 73 0.90 -17.51 7.62
CA ARG A 73 1.88 -18.28 6.87
C ARG A 73 1.22 -19.49 6.22
N ASN A 74 1.16 -19.50 4.91
CA ASN A 74 0.63 -20.61 4.11
C ASN A 74 1.67 -21.10 3.09
N ASN A 75 1.36 -22.12 2.29
CA ASN A 75 2.26 -22.72 1.30
C ASN A 75 1.71 -22.65 -0.11
N TYR A 76 0.86 -21.68 -0.39
CA TYR A 76 0.31 -21.46 -1.73
C TYR A 76 0.09 -19.99 -1.98
N ASP A 77 0.07 -19.63 -3.22
CA ASP A 77 -0.31 -18.34 -3.73
C ASP A 77 -1.48 -18.46 -4.69
N ILE A 78 -2.20 -17.36 -4.92
CA ILE A 78 -3.36 -17.30 -5.81
C ILE A 78 -3.06 -16.26 -6.89
N ALA A 79 -3.26 -16.64 -8.15
CA ALA A 79 -3.06 -15.71 -9.25
C ALA A 79 -3.89 -14.44 -9.08
N HIS A 80 -3.25 -13.29 -9.22
CA HIS A 80 -3.82 -11.98 -8.96
C HIS A 80 -3.42 -10.91 -9.98
N GLY A 81 -2.99 -11.31 -11.18
CA GLY A 81 -2.86 -10.42 -12.33
C GLY A 81 -4.22 -9.93 -12.85
N HIS A 82 -4.20 -9.05 -13.85
CA HIS A 82 -5.41 -8.40 -14.38
C HIS A 82 -6.46 -9.41 -14.90
N ASN A 83 -6.04 -10.46 -15.59
CA ASN A 83 -6.97 -11.54 -15.98
C ASN A 83 -7.67 -12.19 -14.77
N SER A 84 -7.00 -12.32 -13.65
CA SER A 84 -7.57 -12.86 -12.40
C SER A 84 -8.57 -11.89 -11.79
N PHE A 85 -8.27 -10.58 -11.86
CA PHE A 85 -9.22 -9.55 -11.48
C PHE A 85 -10.52 -9.68 -12.28
N GLU A 86 -10.46 -9.74 -13.61
CA GLU A 86 -11.63 -9.86 -14.46
C GLU A 86 -12.46 -11.12 -14.15
N LEU A 87 -11.76 -12.27 -13.93
CA LEU A 87 -12.42 -13.54 -13.59
C LEU A 87 -13.18 -13.45 -12.26
N MET A 88 -12.59 -12.83 -11.22
CA MET A 88 -13.21 -12.71 -9.91
C MET A 88 -14.32 -11.65 -9.91
N TYR A 89 -14.10 -10.52 -10.58
CA TYR A 89 -15.06 -9.42 -10.70
C TYR A 89 -16.35 -9.84 -11.40
N ASP A 90 -16.26 -10.64 -12.47
CA ASP A 90 -17.37 -11.13 -13.30
C ASP A 90 -18.48 -10.09 -13.53
N ASN A 91 -18.10 -8.91 -14.04
CA ASN A 91 -19.01 -7.78 -14.26
C ASN A 91 -19.76 -7.34 -12.99
N GLY A 92 -19.09 -7.30 -11.86
CA GLY A 92 -19.61 -6.84 -10.57
C GLY A 92 -20.34 -7.90 -9.75
N LYS A 93 -20.38 -9.17 -10.19
CA LYS A 93 -21.03 -10.24 -9.42
C LYS A 93 -20.20 -10.77 -8.27
N MET A 94 -18.87 -10.56 -8.33
CA MET A 94 -17.92 -11.00 -7.30
C MET A 94 -18.01 -12.50 -7.01
N ASP A 95 -18.27 -13.33 -8.04
CA ASP A 95 -18.53 -14.75 -7.88
C ASP A 95 -17.51 -15.67 -8.58
N GLY A 96 -16.44 -15.09 -9.15
CA GLY A 96 -15.45 -15.83 -9.92
C GLY A 96 -14.18 -16.26 -9.18
N ALA A 97 -14.06 -16.03 -7.87
CA ALA A 97 -12.84 -16.33 -7.11
C ALA A 97 -12.42 -17.82 -7.22
N ASP A 98 -13.35 -18.76 -7.30
CA ASP A 98 -13.04 -20.19 -7.45
C ASP A 98 -12.44 -20.58 -8.81
N LYS A 99 -12.37 -19.64 -9.76
CA LYS A 99 -11.72 -19.83 -11.06
C LYS A 99 -10.23 -19.48 -11.05
N LEU A 100 -9.76 -18.75 -10.03
CA LEU A 100 -8.38 -18.29 -9.96
C LEU A 100 -7.41 -19.45 -9.80
N ALA A 101 -6.32 -19.43 -10.55
CA ALA A 101 -5.26 -20.42 -10.46
C ALA A 101 -4.55 -20.34 -9.09
N ILE A 102 -4.01 -21.48 -8.66
CA ILE A 102 -3.30 -21.59 -7.39
C ILE A 102 -1.94 -22.21 -7.66
N THR A 103 -0.89 -21.53 -7.24
CA THR A 103 0.48 -22.02 -7.23
C THR A 103 0.80 -22.60 -5.87
N CYS A 104 1.24 -23.85 -5.80
CA CYS A 104 1.57 -24.53 -4.56
C CYS A 104 3.07 -24.67 -4.39
N ARG A 105 3.57 -24.28 -3.23
CA ARG A 105 4.95 -24.62 -2.84
C ARG A 105 5.02 -26.03 -2.27
N SER A 106 6.18 -26.66 -2.36
CA SER A 106 6.41 -28.00 -1.84
C SER A 106 6.29 -28.06 -0.30
N GLY A 107 5.74 -29.14 0.21
CA GLY A 107 5.64 -29.40 1.64
C GLY A 107 4.22 -29.41 2.21
N PRO A 108 4.06 -29.81 3.50
CA PRO A 108 2.78 -29.77 4.17
C PRO A 108 2.38 -28.31 4.52
N PRO A 109 1.07 -28.00 4.66
CA PRO A 109 -0.09 -28.90 4.50
C PRO A 109 -0.35 -29.24 3.03
N LYS A 110 -1.32 -30.17 2.79
CA LYS A 110 -1.76 -30.50 1.42
C LYS A 110 -2.26 -29.24 0.71
N CYS A 111 -1.67 -28.95 -0.43
CA CYS A 111 -2.01 -27.82 -1.28
C CYS A 111 -2.64 -28.28 -2.61
N PRO A 112 -3.61 -27.54 -3.16
CA PRO A 112 -4.36 -26.48 -2.50
C PRO A 112 -5.36 -27.01 -1.46
N PRO A 113 -5.69 -26.26 -0.42
CA PRO A 113 -6.81 -26.59 0.44
C PRO A 113 -8.14 -26.40 -0.31
N ALA A 114 -9.21 -27.01 0.20
CA ALA A 114 -10.54 -26.80 -0.36
C ALA A 114 -10.95 -25.32 -0.23
N ALA A 115 -11.52 -24.75 -1.30
CA ALA A 115 -11.92 -23.34 -1.35
C ALA A 115 -10.81 -22.38 -0.87
N ALA A 116 -9.62 -22.55 -1.46
CA ALA A 116 -8.41 -21.83 -1.06
C ALA A 116 -8.58 -20.30 -1.11
N GLN A 117 -9.26 -19.81 -2.14
CA GLN A 117 -9.51 -18.38 -2.33
C GLN A 117 -10.46 -17.79 -1.28
N PHE A 118 -11.30 -18.63 -0.65
CA PHE A 118 -12.28 -18.26 0.39
C PHE A 118 -11.73 -18.50 1.81
N LYS A 119 -10.46 -18.15 2.03
CA LYS A 119 -9.85 -18.24 3.35
C LYS A 119 -9.66 -16.85 3.95
N TYR A 120 -9.65 -16.80 5.28
CA TYR A 120 -9.23 -15.61 6.02
C TYR A 120 -8.14 -15.97 7.03
N VAL A 121 -7.33 -14.99 7.40
CA VAL A 121 -6.23 -15.21 8.34
C VAL A 121 -6.76 -15.40 9.75
N ASN A 122 -6.17 -16.36 10.52
CA ASN A 122 -6.53 -16.57 11.90
C ASN A 122 -6.47 -15.25 12.71
N PRO A 123 -7.54 -14.81 13.38
CA PRO A 123 -7.58 -13.55 14.11
C PRO A 123 -6.45 -13.35 15.13
N SER A 124 -6.02 -14.44 15.77
CA SER A 124 -4.93 -14.38 16.76
C SER A 124 -3.56 -14.03 16.16
N GLU A 125 -3.34 -14.32 14.86
CA GLU A 125 -2.08 -14.04 14.19
C GLU A 125 -1.99 -12.57 13.71
N VAL A 126 -3.13 -11.93 13.50
CA VAL A 126 -3.25 -10.53 13.05
C VAL A 126 -3.77 -9.58 14.13
N ALA A 127 -3.80 -10.03 15.38
CA ALA A 127 -4.27 -9.23 16.51
C ALA A 127 -3.67 -7.82 16.62
N PRO A 128 -2.37 -7.57 16.30
CA PRO A 128 -1.84 -6.20 16.27
C PRO A 128 -2.57 -5.28 15.28
N TYR A 129 -2.94 -5.79 14.09
CA TYR A 129 -3.72 -5.01 13.12
C TYR A 129 -5.13 -4.70 13.62
N PHE A 130 -5.81 -5.69 14.24
CA PHE A 130 -7.12 -5.48 14.83
C PHE A 130 -7.08 -4.39 15.89
N GLN A 131 -6.10 -4.44 16.80
CA GLN A 131 -5.94 -3.43 17.83
C GLN A 131 -5.66 -2.03 17.28
N LEU A 132 -4.94 -1.91 16.18
CA LEU A 132 -4.73 -0.64 15.49
C LEU A 132 -6.05 -0.14 14.86
N ALA A 133 -6.76 -1.00 14.15
CA ALA A 133 -8.03 -0.66 13.51
C ALA A 133 -9.12 -0.30 14.54
N GLU A 134 -9.21 -1.07 15.63
CA GLU A 134 -10.15 -0.81 16.74
C GLU A 134 -9.86 0.52 17.46
N GLN A 135 -8.58 0.89 17.62
CA GLN A 135 -8.20 2.08 18.40
C GLN A 135 -8.19 3.37 17.58
N TYR A 136 -7.98 3.28 16.28
CA TYR A 136 -7.83 4.42 15.37
C TYR A 136 -8.91 4.37 14.27
N THR A 137 -8.59 4.84 13.07
CA THR A 137 -9.50 4.76 11.93
C THR A 137 -9.23 3.51 11.10
N PHE A 138 -10.25 2.73 10.86
CA PHE A 138 -10.26 1.66 9.87
C PHE A 138 -11.06 2.11 8.64
N ALA A 139 -10.47 2.07 7.45
CA ALA A 139 -11.16 2.37 6.20
C ALA A 139 -11.54 1.05 5.52
N ASP A 140 -12.81 0.70 5.58
CA ASP A 140 -13.32 -0.56 5.05
C ASP A 140 -13.66 -0.49 3.55
N ARG A 141 -13.45 0.68 2.93
CA ARG A 141 -13.61 0.93 1.50
C ARG A 141 -12.34 1.53 0.89
N MET A 142 -11.19 1.01 1.30
CA MET A 142 -9.92 1.24 0.61
C MET A 142 -9.78 0.26 -0.53
N PHE A 143 -9.50 0.74 -1.72
CA PHE A 143 -9.29 -0.04 -2.93
C PHE A 143 -7.84 0.11 -3.39
N GLN A 144 -7.24 -0.96 -3.89
CA GLN A 144 -6.03 -0.78 -4.69
C GLN A 144 -6.36 0.05 -5.93
N THR A 145 -5.45 0.90 -6.39
CA THR A 145 -5.77 1.80 -7.51
C THR A 145 -5.80 1.07 -8.84
N ASN A 146 -4.97 0.06 -9.02
CA ASN A 146 -4.85 -0.76 -10.23
C ASN A 146 -5.68 -2.06 -10.15
N GLN A 147 -6.01 -2.64 -11.30
CA GLN A 147 -6.69 -3.94 -11.41
C GLN A 147 -5.71 -5.09 -11.67
N GLY A 148 -4.51 -5.02 -11.11
CA GLY A 148 -3.43 -5.96 -11.39
C GLY A 148 -2.51 -6.19 -10.18
N PRO A 149 -1.34 -6.80 -10.40
CA PRO A 149 -0.45 -7.26 -9.34
C PRO A 149 0.45 -6.16 -8.79
N SER A 150 1.48 -6.58 -8.03
CA SER A 150 2.33 -5.71 -7.21
C SER A 150 3.15 -4.69 -7.99
N PHE A 151 3.76 -5.04 -9.15
CA PHE A 151 4.61 -4.09 -9.89
C PHE A 151 3.88 -2.79 -10.24
N PRO A 152 2.69 -2.81 -10.89
CA PRO A 152 1.94 -1.57 -11.10
C PRO A 152 1.45 -0.93 -9.79
N ALA A 153 1.07 -1.69 -8.76
CA ALA A 153 0.64 -1.14 -7.48
C ALA A 153 1.74 -0.25 -6.85
N HIS A 154 3.00 -0.73 -6.89
CA HIS A 154 4.14 0.05 -6.40
C HIS A 154 4.49 1.26 -7.27
N GLN A 155 4.00 1.34 -8.51
CA GLN A 155 4.06 2.58 -9.30
C GLN A 155 2.94 3.55 -8.86
N PHE A 156 1.72 3.05 -8.68
CA PHE A 156 0.60 3.88 -8.26
C PHE A 156 0.82 4.56 -6.91
N ILE A 157 1.46 3.89 -5.92
CA ILE A 157 1.68 4.47 -4.58
C ILE A 157 2.71 5.61 -4.57
N ILE A 158 3.51 5.77 -5.62
CA ILE A 158 4.53 6.84 -5.72
C ILE A 158 4.20 7.89 -6.77
N SER A 159 3.32 7.60 -7.72
CA SER A 159 3.04 8.50 -8.86
C SER A 159 1.57 8.60 -9.26
N GLY A 160 0.68 7.80 -8.66
CA GLY A 160 -0.74 7.78 -9.03
C GLY A 160 -1.03 7.21 -10.40
N THR A 161 -0.02 6.59 -11.04
CA THR A 161 -0.12 5.96 -12.36
C THR A 161 0.96 4.89 -12.54
N SER A 162 0.71 3.92 -13.41
CA SER A 162 1.72 3.00 -13.95
C SER A 162 1.99 3.26 -15.44
N ALA A 163 1.66 4.45 -15.94
CA ALA A 163 1.91 4.84 -17.32
C ALA A 163 3.42 4.95 -17.61
N PRO A 164 3.90 4.55 -18.81
CA PRO A 164 5.32 4.56 -19.11
C PRO A 164 5.90 5.98 -19.29
N PHE A 165 5.06 6.96 -19.58
CA PHE A 165 5.42 8.38 -19.68
C PHE A 165 4.17 9.26 -19.54
N GLU A 166 4.38 10.54 -19.21
CA GLU A 166 3.38 11.56 -18.87
C GLU A 166 2.13 11.61 -19.75
N THR A 167 2.28 11.41 -21.04
CA THR A 167 1.19 11.56 -22.03
C THR A 167 0.70 10.22 -22.58
N SER A 168 1.12 9.11 -21.98
CA SER A 168 0.65 7.79 -22.38
C SER A 168 -0.75 7.54 -21.84
N ASP A 169 -1.56 6.87 -22.66
CA ASP A 169 -2.85 6.30 -22.27
C ASP A 169 -2.76 4.79 -21.97
N LEU A 170 -1.53 4.24 -21.93
CA LEU A 170 -1.25 2.86 -21.54
C LEU A 170 -0.84 2.81 -20.08
N PHE A 171 -1.21 1.73 -19.39
CA PHE A 171 -0.72 1.38 -18.05
C PHE A 171 0.08 0.09 -18.10
N ALA A 172 1.11 -0.04 -17.25
CA ALA A 172 1.67 -1.34 -16.93
C ALA A 172 0.60 -2.15 -16.21
N ALA A 173 0.26 -3.33 -16.75
CA ALA A 173 -0.88 -4.12 -16.31
C ALA A 173 -0.47 -5.31 -15.43
N GLU A 174 0.74 -5.84 -15.64
CA GLU A 174 1.20 -7.09 -15.06
C GLU A 174 2.59 -6.93 -14.44
N ASN A 175 3.03 -7.94 -13.69
CA ASN A 175 4.42 -8.03 -13.26
C ASN A 175 5.34 -8.26 -14.49
N PRO A 176 6.59 -7.75 -14.46
CA PRO A 176 7.53 -7.95 -15.55
C PRO A 176 7.84 -9.43 -15.81
N LEU A 177 8.00 -9.77 -17.07
CA LEU A 177 8.25 -11.12 -17.57
C LEU A 177 9.46 -11.17 -18.48
N GLY A 178 10.03 -12.36 -18.69
CA GLY A 178 11.05 -12.62 -19.73
C GLY A 178 12.49 -12.58 -19.23
N ALA A 179 12.76 -12.19 -18.00
CA ALA A 179 14.03 -12.45 -17.33
C ALA A 179 14.12 -13.91 -16.87
N PRO A 180 15.32 -14.46 -16.64
CA PRO A 180 15.45 -15.67 -15.84
C PRO A 180 14.84 -15.41 -14.47
N ASP A 181 14.10 -16.37 -13.98
CA ASP A 181 13.47 -16.38 -12.65
C ASP A 181 14.56 -16.34 -11.54
N THR A 182 15.20 -15.18 -11.39
CA THR A 182 16.31 -14.95 -10.45
C THR A 182 15.92 -14.04 -9.30
N GLY A 183 14.67 -13.50 -9.32
CA GLY A 183 14.08 -12.76 -8.20
C GLY A 183 14.62 -11.36 -7.94
N ASP A 184 15.59 -10.87 -8.72
CA ASP A 184 16.35 -9.69 -8.29
C ASP A 184 16.63 -8.65 -9.39
N ASP A 185 16.06 -8.76 -10.57
CA ASP A 185 16.43 -7.89 -11.69
C ASP A 185 15.21 -7.35 -12.45
N THR A 186 14.46 -6.44 -11.82
CA THR A 186 13.35 -5.74 -12.50
C THR A 186 13.59 -4.24 -12.62
N GLY A 187 12.69 -3.52 -13.28
CA GLY A 187 12.77 -2.07 -13.45
C GLY A 187 13.85 -1.63 -14.43
N CYS A 188 14.44 -0.46 -14.23
CA CYS A 188 15.41 0.13 -15.15
C CYS A 188 16.76 -0.60 -15.23
N THR A 189 16.99 -1.57 -14.37
CA THR A 189 18.21 -2.39 -14.36
C THR A 189 17.97 -3.82 -14.81
N SER A 190 16.76 -4.13 -15.22
CA SER A 190 16.41 -5.48 -15.69
C SER A 190 17.19 -5.90 -16.93
N PRO A 191 17.30 -7.22 -17.17
CA PRO A 191 17.81 -7.76 -18.42
C PRO A 191 17.02 -7.22 -19.64
N VAL A 192 17.73 -6.98 -20.75
CA VAL A 192 17.14 -6.37 -21.98
C VAL A 192 15.92 -7.12 -22.53
N LYS A 193 15.74 -8.38 -22.15
CA LYS A 193 14.61 -9.20 -22.61
C LYS A 193 13.37 -9.08 -21.72
N GLU A 194 13.50 -8.49 -20.57
CA GLU A 194 12.38 -8.29 -19.67
C GLU A 194 11.41 -7.26 -20.24
N TYR A 195 10.15 -7.50 -20.05
CA TYR A 195 9.07 -6.62 -20.46
C TYR A 195 7.90 -6.70 -19.49
N VAL A 196 7.11 -5.66 -19.46
CA VAL A 196 5.81 -5.60 -18.81
C VAL A 196 4.72 -5.52 -19.88
N GLU A 197 3.63 -6.25 -19.68
CA GLU A 197 2.45 -6.13 -20.53
C GLU A 197 1.71 -4.84 -20.21
N MET A 198 1.29 -4.13 -21.27
CA MET A 198 0.63 -2.83 -21.17
C MET A 198 -0.83 -2.96 -21.57
N ILE A 199 -1.71 -2.39 -20.77
CA ILE A 199 -3.15 -2.30 -21.05
C ILE A 199 -3.50 -0.96 -21.69
N ASP A 200 -4.37 -1.00 -22.69
CA ASP A 200 -4.89 0.18 -23.38
C ASP A 200 -6.25 0.66 -22.81
N PRO A 201 -6.76 1.85 -23.19
CA PRO A 201 -8.02 2.37 -22.66
C PRO A 201 -9.26 1.53 -22.98
N VAL A 202 -9.16 0.53 -23.85
CA VAL A 202 -10.27 -0.39 -24.15
C VAL A 202 -10.07 -1.79 -23.56
N GLY A 203 -9.03 -1.95 -22.70
CA GLY A 203 -8.79 -3.17 -21.95
C GLY A 203 -7.98 -4.24 -22.67
N ASN A 204 -7.24 -3.91 -23.74
CA ASN A 204 -6.40 -4.90 -24.41
C ASN A 204 -4.96 -4.88 -23.90
N GLU A 205 -4.46 -6.00 -23.46
CA GLU A 205 -3.06 -6.23 -23.07
C GLU A 205 -2.26 -6.80 -24.26
N SER A 206 -2.13 -6.04 -25.33
CA SER A 206 -1.51 -6.49 -26.57
C SER A 206 -0.13 -5.91 -26.84
N SER A 207 0.32 -4.93 -26.05
CA SER A 207 1.62 -4.27 -26.20
C SER A 207 2.53 -4.60 -25.01
N ARG A 208 3.83 -4.46 -25.24
CA ARG A 208 4.87 -4.77 -24.24
C ARG A 208 5.91 -3.68 -24.23
N MET A 209 6.38 -3.32 -23.04
CA MET A 209 7.42 -2.33 -22.86
C MET A 209 8.49 -2.82 -21.89
N TYR A 210 9.69 -2.31 -22.03
CA TYR A 210 10.74 -2.50 -21.03
C TYR A 210 10.34 -1.78 -19.74
N PRO A 211 10.48 -2.40 -18.54
CA PRO A 211 9.92 -1.90 -17.28
C PRO A 211 10.71 -0.70 -16.72
N CYS A 212 11.02 0.30 -17.55
CA CYS A 212 11.72 1.51 -17.15
C CYS A 212 11.00 2.73 -17.73
N PHE A 213 10.32 3.44 -16.88
CA PHE A 213 9.38 4.50 -17.20
C PHE A 213 9.97 5.89 -16.94
N GLU A 214 9.33 6.92 -17.49
CA GLU A 214 9.76 8.31 -17.32
C GLU A 214 8.55 9.23 -17.21
N HIS A 215 8.11 9.49 -16.00
CA HIS A 215 7.03 10.42 -15.66
C HIS A 215 7.27 11.04 -14.28
N THR A 216 6.57 12.12 -13.98
CA THR A 216 6.64 12.81 -12.69
C THR A 216 6.12 11.90 -11.57
N THR A 217 6.85 11.86 -10.46
CA THR A 217 6.50 11.15 -9.25
C THR A 217 6.24 12.11 -8.09
N LEU A 218 5.70 11.61 -6.99
CA LEU A 218 5.57 12.43 -5.78
C LEU A 218 6.93 12.88 -5.22
N PHE A 219 8.00 12.13 -5.49
CA PHE A 219 9.36 12.50 -5.10
C PHE A 219 9.78 13.82 -5.75
N ASP A 220 9.51 14.00 -7.05
CA ASP A 220 9.81 15.25 -7.77
C ASP A 220 9.08 16.45 -7.16
N LEU A 221 7.81 16.27 -6.77
CA LEU A 221 7.05 17.33 -6.14
C LEU A 221 7.58 17.67 -4.74
N LEU A 222 8.01 16.65 -3.97
CA LEU A 222 8.63 16.83 -2.66
C LEU A 222 9.96 17.57 -2.79
N ASP A 223 10.82 17.18 -3.72
CA ASP A 223 12.14 17.81 -3.96
C ASP A 223 12.00 19.25 -4.43
N ALA A 224 11.04 19.53 -5.31
CA ALA A 224 10.75 20.91 -5.74
C ALA A 224 10.35 21.84 -4.59
N LYS A 225 9.83 21.30 -3.49
CA LYS A 225 9.48 22.03 -2.25
C LYS A 225 10.53 21.89 -1.15
N GLY A 226 11.60 21.14 -1.36
CA GLY A 226 12.61 20.87 -0.34
C GLY A 226 12.08 20.04 0.84
N VAL A 227 11.07 19.20 0.61
CA VAL A 227 10.50 18.29 1.60
C VAL A 227 11.26 16.97 1.57
N SER A 228 11.85 16.59 2.69
CA SER A 228 12.67 15.38 2.77
C SER A 228 11.83 14.11 2.66
N TRP A 229 12.35 13.11 1.96
CA TRP A 229 11.69 11.83 1.81
C TRP A 229 12.68 10.66 1.82
N ARG A 230 12.19 9.46 2.13
CA ARG A 230 12.91 8.18 2.00
C ARG A 230 11.95 7.07 1.58
N TYR A 231 12.48 6.16 0.78
CA TYR A 231 11.83 4.91 0.42
C TYR A 231 12.66 3.76 1.00
N TYR A 232 12.12 3.09 2.02
CA TYR A 232 12.80 1.99 2.70
C TYR A 232 12.32 0.67 2.10
N THR A 233 13.25 -0.10 1.55
CA THR A 233 12.99 -1.38 0.89
C THR A 233 14.15 -2.34 1.10
N GLU A 234 13.97 -3.63 0.82
CA GLU A 234 15.02 -4.62 1.03
C GLU A 234 16.04 -4.67 -0.10
N SER A 235 15.60 -4.62 -1.34
CA SER A 235 16.44 -4.78 -2.53
C SER A 235 16.23 -3.65 -3.54
N ALA A 236 17.26 -3.36 -4.30
CA ALA A 236 17.20 -2.35 -5.35
C ALA A 236 16.33 -2.75 -6.55
N ASN A 237 16.23 -4.04 -6.82
CA ASN A 237 15.83 -4.56 -8.13
C ASN A 237 14.61 -5.51 -8.05
N THR A 238 13.74 -5.33 -7.06
CA THR A 238 12.51 -6.11 -6.95
C THR A 238 11.30 -5.33 -7.47
N ILE A 239 10.22 -6.03 -7.80
CA ILE A 239 8.94 -5.42 -8.20
C ILE A 239 8.35 -4.52 -7.11
N TRP A 240 8.71 -4.75 -5.84
CA TRP A 240 8.28 -3.94 -4.69
C TRP A 240 9.05 -2.62 -4.56
N THR A 241 10.12 -2.42 -5.34
CA THR A 241 10.89 -1.17 -5.32
C THR A 241 10.46 -0.26 -6.45
N GLY A 242 9.30 0.37 -6.30
CA GLY A 242 8.71 1.27 -7.31
C GLY A 242 9.69 2.29 -7.90
N PRO A 243 10.53 2.99 -7.11
CA PRO A 243 11.52 3.93 -7.64
C PRO A 243 12.51 3.33 -8.65
N ASN A 244 12.75 2.01 -8.63
CA ASN A 244 13.62 1.34 -9.59
C ASN A 244 13.08 1.35 -11.02
N ALA A 245 11.76 1.47 -11.19
CA ALA A 245 11.14 1.53 -12.50
C ALA A 245 11.07 2.97 -13.08
N ILE A 246 11.48 3.98 -12.33
CA ILE A 246 11.51 5.37 -12.76
C ILE A 246 12.94 5.79 -13.10
N LYS A 247 13.18 6.06 -14.38
CA LYS A 247 14.53 6.20 -14.94
C LYS A 247 15.34 7.33 -14.29
N HIS A 248 14.77 8.54 -14.16
CA HIS A 248 15.48 9.66 -13.56
C HIS A 248 15.76 9.44 -12.07
N ILE A 249 14.87 8.78 -11.34
CA ILE A 249 15.09 8.42 -9.94
C ILE A 249 16.19 7.36 -9.85
N ARG A 250 16.08 6.27 -10.64
CA ARG A 250 17.01 5.13 -10.55
C ARG A 250 18.46 5.53 -10.87
N PHE A 251 18.66 6.43 -11.82
CA PHE A 251 20.00 6.86 -12.28
C PHE A 251 20.36 8.27 -11.81
N GLY A 252 19.49 8.95 -11.07
CA GLY A 252 19.70 10.28 -10.54
C GLY A 252 20.23 10.32 -9.11
N GLU A 253 20.33 11.53 -8.55
CA GLU A 253 20.77 11.75 -7.17
C GLU A 253 19.71 11.28 -6.16
N ASP A 254 18.45 11.27 -6.55
CA ASP A 254 17.28 10.87 -5.71
C ASP A 254 17.34 9.42 -5.27
N TRP A 255 18.09 8.57 -6.01
CA TRP A 255 18.34 7.20 -5.59
C TRP A 255 19.03 7.10 -4.22
N ASN A 256 19.72 8.15 -3.76
CA ASN A 256 20.29 8.21 -2.42
C ASN A 256 19.23 8.21 -1.30
N ASN A 257 17.97 8.53 -1.63
CA ASN A 257 16.84 8.48 -0.70
C ASN A 257 16.18 7.09 -0.65
N VAL A 258 16.57 6.17 -1.54
CA VAL A 258 16.14 4.77 -1.51
C VAL A 258 17.08 3.99 -0.59
N ILE A 259 16.56 3.58 0.56
CA ILE A 259 17.32 2.92 1.63
C ILE A 259 17.10 1.41 1.55
N LEU A 260 18.15 0.68 1.14
CA LEU A 260 18.10 -0.78 0.96
C LEU A 260 18.22 -1.54 2.28
N ASN A 261 17.44 -1.14 3.24
CA ASN A 261 17.27 -1.77 4.55
C ASN A 261 15.96 -1.25 5.18
N PRO A 262 14.84 -1.96 5.11
CA PRO A 262 13.58 -1.48 5.68
C PRO A 262 13.67 -1.25 7.20
N LYS A 263 14.52 -1.99 7.91
CA LYS A 263 14.72 -1.85 9.37
C LYS A 263 15.37 -0.51 9.75
N GLN A 264 15.98 0.20 8.79
CA GLN A 264 16.56 1.53 9.03
C GLN A 264 15.51 2.55 9.51
N VAL A 265 14.24 2.41 9.13
CA VAL A 265 13.17 3.29 9.61
C VAL A 265 13.10 3.31 11.15
N LEU A 266 13.28 2.18 11.82
CA LEU A 266 13.28 2.10 13.29
C LEU A 266 14.47 2.84 13.89
N SER A 267 15.63 2.77 13.24
CA SER A 267 16.83 3.51 13.64
C SER A 267 16.65 5.02 13.41
N ASP A 268 16.04 5.41 12.30
CA ASP A 268 15.77 6.81 11.97
C ASP A 268 14.76 7.44 12.93
N ILE A 269 13.72 6.70 13.34
CA ILE A 269 12.78 7.15 14.38
C ILE A 269 13.52 7.36 15.71
N SER A 270 14.29 6.37 16.15
CA SER A 270 15.01 6.45 17.44
C SER A 270 16.13 7.49 17.44
N GLY A 271 16.76 7.70 16.29
CA GLY A 271 17.83 8.68 16.08
C GLY A 271 17.35 10.09 15.74
N PHE A 272 16.04 10.35 15.72
CA PHE A 272 15.46 11.63 15.30
C PHE A 272 15.87 12.06 13.88
N GLN A 273 15.93 11.08 12.96
CA GLN A 273 16.30 11.25 11.55
C GLN A 273 15.16 10.90 10.58
N LEU A 274 13.92 10.77 11.10
CA LEU A 274 12.75 10.46 10.27
C LEU A 274 12.52 11.61 9.28
N PRO A 275 12.45 11.35 7.97
CA PRO A 275 12.14 12.39 6.97
C PRO A 275 10.68 12.83 7.06
N ALA A 276 10.32 13.86 6.33
CA ALA A 276 8.95 14.35 6.28
C ALA A 276 7.98 13.33 5.63
N VAL A 277 8.44 12.58 4.61
CA VAL A 277 7.64 11.51 4.01
C VAL A 277 8.47 10.23 3.92
N SER A 278 7.88 9.12 4.34
CA SER A 278 8.50 7.79 4.36
C SER A 278 7.60 6.76 3.71
N TRP A 279 8.08 6.04 2.73
CA TRP A 279 7.49 4.78 2.28
C TRP A 279 8.26 3.64 2.93
N VAL A 280 7.55 2.69 3.52
CA VAL A 280 8.16 1.56 4.21
C VAL A 280 7.60 0.28 3.61
N ILE A 281 8.42 -0.38 2.83
CA ILE A 281 8.13 -1.65 2.18
C ILE A 281 8.82 -2.74 2.99
N PRO A 282 8.13 -3.78 3.43
CA PRO A 282 8.75 -4.87 4.20
C PRO A 282 9.71 -5.67 3.34
N ASN A 283 10.52 -6.49 3.98
CA ASN A 283 11.15 -7.61 3.28
C ASN A 283 10.20 -8.82 3.23
N GLY A 284 10.59 -9.87 2.53
CA GLY A 284 9.74 -11.05 2.38
C GLY A 284 9.35 -11.70 3.71
N ALA A 285 10.23 -11.66 4.74
CA ALA A 285 9.97 -12.26 6.04
C ALA A 285 8.91 -11.48 6.84
N GLU A 286 8.97 -10.15 6.80
CA GLU A 286 8.09 -9.23 7.50
C GLU A 286 6.87 -8.80 6.66
N SER A 287 6.75 -9.26 5.41
CA SER A 287 5.54 -9.06 4.61
C SER A 287 4.40 -9.98 5.05
N ASP A 288 3.19 -9.69 4.59
CA ASP A 288 2.03 -10.58 4.72
C ASP A 288 1.82 -11.44 3.47
N HIS A 289 2.76 -11.37 2.50
CA HIS A 289 2.67 -12.07 1.22
C HIS A 289 2.39 -13.57 1.40
N PRO A 290 1.41 -14.14 0.71
CA PRO A 290 1.17 -15.58 0.75
C PRO A 290 2.43 -16.36 0.37
N SER A 291 2.62 -17.52 0.99
CA SER A 291 3.70 -18.48 0.72
C SER A 291 5.13 -18.09 1.13
N PHE A 292 5.44 -16.81 1.37
CA PHE A 292 6.80 -16.34 1.71
C PHE A 292 6.99 -15.93 3.14
N ASN A 293 5.98 -15.28 3.74
CA ASN A 293 6.12 -14.61 5.04
C ASN A 293 6.49 -15.57 6.18
N LEU A 294 7.07 -15.01 7.24
CA LEU A 294 7.30 -15.73 8.50
C LEU A 294 6.20 -15.53 9.54
N GLY A 295 5.11 -14.84 9.21
CA GLY A 295 4.02 -14.48 10.11
C GLY A 295 4.39 -13.32 11.04
N THR A 296 5.40 -12.55 10.72
CA THR A 296 5.89 -11.44 11.55
C THR A 296 5.38 -10.07 11.11
N GLY A 297 4.68 -9.98 9.97
CA GLY A 297 4.15 -8.72 9.40
C GLY A 297 3.36 -7.87 10.39
N PRO A 298 2.36 -8.42 11.12
CA PRO A 298 1.61 -7.65 12.11
C PRO A 298 2.48 -7.08 13.23
N SER A 299 3.52 -7.82 13.66
CA SER A 299 4.48 -7.33 14.66
C SER A 299 5.43 -6.27 14.08
N TRP A 300 5.84 -6.42 12.82
CA TRP A 300 6.65 -5.44 12.11
C TRP A 300 5.96 -4.09 12.06
N VAL A 301 4.73 -4.05 11.58
CA VAL A 301 3.92 -2.83 11.53
C VAL A 301 3.71 -2.24 12.93
N ALA A 302 3.34 -3.08 13.90
CA ALA A 302 3.19 -2.63 15.29
C ALA A 302 4.49 -2.06 15.87
N SER A 303 5.66 -2.60 15.49
CA SER A 303 6.96 -2.10 15.96
C SER A 303 7.24 -0.68 15.48
N ILE A 304 6.91 -0.36 14.23
CA ILE A 304 7.04 1.00 13.66
C ILE A 304 6.08 1.95 14.34
N VAL A 305 4.80 1.58 14.44
CA VAL A 305 3.78 2.38 15.11
C VAL A 305 4.15 2.65 16.57
N ASN A 306 4.62 1.62 17.29
CA ASN A 306 5.07 1.76 18.68
C ASN A 306 6.31 2.65 18.80
N ALA A 307 7.26 2.57 17.86
CA ALA A 307 8.44 3.43 17.85
C ALA A 307 8.05 4.91 17.68
N VAL A 308 7.17 5.21 16.72
CA VAL A 308 6.62 6.57 16.55
C VAL A 308 5.83 7.00 17.77
N GLY A 309 4.92 6.15 18.24
CA GLY A 309 3.99 6.44 19.34
C GLY A 309 4.68 6.73 20.67
N ASN A 310 5.82 6.09 20.93
CA ASN A 310 6.64 6.30 22.13
C ASN A 310 7.74 7.35 21.95
N SER A 311 7.72 8.11 20.85
CA SER A 311 8.68 9.18 20.55
C SER A 311 7.99 10.54 20.47
N PRO A 312 8.74 11.67 20.39
CA PRO A 312 8.19 12.98 20.10
C PRO A 312 7.41 13.06 18.78
N TYR A 313 7.74 12.20 17.81
CA TYR A 313 7.07 12.13 16.51
C TYR A 313 5.58 11.82 16.59
N TRP A 314 5.11 11.21 17.69
CA TRP A 314 3.68 10.96 17.88
C TRP A 314 2.82 12.20 17.71
N SER A 315 3.37 13.35 18.08
CA SER A 315 2.62 14.59 18.10
C SER A 315 2.26 15.15 16.73
N ASP A 316 2.93 14.72 15.69
CA ASP A 316 2.87 15.33 14.37
C ASP A 316 3.09 14.33 13.20
N THR A 317 2.87 13.05 13.46
CA THR A 317 2.94 12.00 12.43
C THR A 317 1.56 11.47 12.08
N ALA A 318 1.32 11.24 10.79
CA ALA A 318 0.26 10.39 10.26
C ALA A 318 0.88 9.13 9.66
N ILE A 319 0.34 7.97 9.98
CA ILE A 319 0.76 6.67 9.47
C ILE A 319 -0.41 6.05 8.72
N PHE A 320 -0.21 5.71 7.45
CA PHE A 320 -1.12 4.97 6.61
C PHE A 320 -0.57 3.55 6.46
N ILE A 321 -1.34 2.56 6.84
CA ILE A 321 -0.99 1.13 6.73
C ILE A 321 -1.96 0.54 5.73
N THR A 322 -1.47 0.07 4.59
CA THR A 322 -2.29 -0.53 3.54
C THR A 322 -1.53 -1.66 2.85
N TRP A 323 -2.21 -2.39 1.97
CA TRP A 323 -1.65 -3.49 1.19
C TRP A 323 -1.63 -3.09 -0.28
N ASP A 324 -0.69 -3.63 -1.03
CA ASP A 324 -0.47 -3.30 -2.44
C ASP A 324 -1.60 -3.81 -3.34
N ASP A 325 -1.97 -5.08 -3.18
CA ASP A 325 -3.06 -5.70 -3.91
C ASP A 325 -3.82 -6.76 -3.08
N TRP A 326 -4.88 -7.32 -3.66
CA TRP A 326 -5.77 -8.28 -2.96
C TRP A 326 -5.21 -9.70 -2.87
N GLY A 327 -4.12 -10.06 -3.58
CA GLY A 327 -3.48 -11.36 -3.57
C GLY A 327 -4.37 -12.53 -4.02
N GLY A 328 -5.35 -12.30 -4.89
CA GLY A 328 -6.29 -13.32 -5.34
C GLY A 328 -7.31 -13.77 -4.28
N TRP A 329 -7.26 -13.21 -3.07
CA TRP A 329 -8.21 -13.55 -1.99
C TRP A 329 -9.59 -12.95 -2.25
N TYR A 330 -10.62 -13.73 -1.93
CA TYR A 330 -12.00 -13.28 -2.06
C TYR A 330 -12.23 -11.96 -1.28
N ASP A 331 -12.93 -11.05 -1.94
CA ASP A 331 -13.56 -9.89 -1.34
C ASP A 331 -14.98 -9.76 -1.89
N HIS A 332 -15.94 -9.34 -1.06
CA HIS A 332 -17.34 -9.32 -1.48
C HIS A 332 -17.76 -8.00 -2.13
N VAL A 333 -16.99 -6.93 -1.95
CA VAL A 333 -17.35 -5.59 -2.45
C VAL A 333 -16.82 -5.41 -3.86
N ALA A 334 -17.73 -5.15 -4.79
CA ALA A 334 -17.35 -4.78 -6.15
C ALA A 334 -16.69 -3.40 -6.15
N PRO A 335 -15.51 -3.24 -6.79
CA PRO A 335 -14.85 -1.95 -6.89
C PRO A 335 -15.64 -0.97 -7.75
N PRO A 336 -15.53 0.35 -7.49
CA PRO A 336 -16.16 1.39 -8.29
C PRO A 336 -15.34 1.69 -9.55
N ILE A 337 -15.29 0.74 -10.50
CA ILE A 337 -14.48 0.80 -11.72
C ILE A 337 -14.45 2.22 -12.31
N TYR A 338 -13.23 2.75 -12.54
CA TYR A 338 -13.01 4.07 -13.10
C TYR A 338 -12.81 4.03 -14.62
N ASP A 339 -11.90 3.17 -15.07
CA ASP A 339 -11.60 2.95 -16.49
C ASP A 339 -11.25 1.48 -16.76
N SER A 340 -10.47 1.19 -17.80
CA SER A 340 -10.08 -0.18 -18.16
C SER A 340 -9.11 -0.83 -17.17
N TYR A 341 -8.51 -0.06 -16.24
CA TYR A 341 -7.48 -0.59 -15.35
C TYR A 341 -7.53 -0.02 -13.92
N GLU A 342 -8.21 1.08 -13.67
CA GLU A 342 -8.25 1.70 -12.35
C GLU A 342 -9.47 1.30 -11.54
N TYR A 343 -9.27 1.21 -10.26
CA TYR A 343 -10.02 0.62 -9.16
C TYR A 343 -10.06 -0.91 -9.22
N GLY A 344 -9.08 -1.50 -8.53
CA GLY A 344 -9.03 -2.93 -8.21
C GLY A 344 -9.84 -3.27 -6.96
N PHE A 345 -9.66 -4.47 -6.43
CA PHE A 345 -10.39 -4.93 -5.26
C PHE A 345 -9.97 -4.18 -3.99
N ARG A 346 -10.76 -4.36 -2.93
CA ARG A 346 -10.43 -3.78 -1.64
C ARG A 346 -9.18 -4.41 -1.05
N VAL A 347 -8.36 -3.51 -0.52
CA VAL A 347 -7.26 -3.82 0.39
C VAL A 347 -7.53 -3.14 1.73
N PRO A 348 -7.03 -3.65 2.86
CA PRO A 348 -7.27 -2.96 4.13
C PRO A 348 -6.54 -1.62 4.20
N MET A 349 -7.08 -0.66 4.96
CA MET A 349 -6.32 0.52 5.36
C MET A 349 -6.60 0.90 6.82
N ILE A 350 -5.53 1.19 7.56
CA ILE A 350 -5.59 1.73 8.91
C ILE A 350 -4.89 3.07 8.93
N VAL A 351 -5.53 4.09 9.50
CA VAL A 351 -4.96 5.43 9.66
C VAL A 351 -4.65 5.68 11.12
N VAL A 352 -3.36 5.84 11.45
CA VAL A 352 -2.86 6.01 12.82
C VAL A 352 -2.22 7.38 12.97
N SER A 353 -2.68 8.16 13.93
CA SER A 353 -2.14 9.48 14.27
C SER A 353 -2.64 9.91 15.64
N ALA A 354 -1.94 10.87 16.26
CA ALA A 354 -2.48 11.58 17.40
C ALA A 354 -3.80 12.34 17.08
N TYR A 355 -4.09 12.54 15.80
CA TYR A 355 -5.28 13.23 15.29
C TYR A 355 -6.23 12.33 14.50
N ALA A 356 -5.92 11.04 14.32
CA ALA A 356 -6.86 10.10 13.73
C ALA A 356 -8.11 9.98 14.61
N ARG A 357 -9.28 9.82 13.99
CA ARG A 357 -10.50 9.52 14.73
C ARG A 357 -10.35 8.15 15.39
N GLN A 358 -10.70 8.08 16.68
CA GLN A 358 -10.63 6.83 17.42
C GLN A 358 -11.97 6.08 17.28
N HIS A 359 -11.87 4.75 17.20
CA HIS A 359 -13.04 3.86 17.06
C HIS A 359 -13.93 4.30 15.89
N TYR A 360 -13.31 4.59 14.75
CA TYR A 360 -14.02 5.13 13.61
C TYR A 360 -13.79 4.26 12.37
N ILE A 361 -14.89 3.93 11.70
CA ILE A 361 -14.87 3.22 10.42
C ILE A 361 -15.19 4.23 9.33
N SER A 362 -14.27 4.43 8.40
CA SER A 362 -14.51 5.20 7.19
C SER A 362 -15.13 4.30 6.14
N HIS A 363 -16.30 4.71 5.64
CA HIS A 363 -16.99 4.09 4.51
C HIS A 363 -16.84 4.91 3.22
N VAL A 364 -15.92 5.86 3.19
CA VAL A 364 -15.58 6.63 2.00
C VAL A 364 -14.72 5.77 1.09
N ASP A 365 -14.99 5.80 -0.20
CA ASP A 365 -14.16 5.11 -1.19
C ASP A 365 -12.81 5.83 -1.30
N HIS A 366 -11.76 5.16 -0.84
CA HIS A 366 -10.37 5.59 -0.89
C HIS A 366 -9.58 4.71 -1.84
N ASP A 367 -8.47 5.24 -2.36
CA ASP A 367 -7.45 4.46 -3.06
C ASP A 367 -6.05 5.02 -2.77
N PHE A 368 -5.00 4.52 -3.44
CA PHE A 368 -3.64 5.04 -3.22
C PHE A 368 -3.52 6.52 -3.60
N GLY A 369 -4.32 6.97 -4.58
CA GLY A 369 -4.44 8.39 -4.92
C GLY A 369 -4.87 9.25 -3.74
N SER A 370 -5.67 8.72 -2.81
CA SER A 370 -6.08 9.42 -1.59
C SER A 370 -4.89 9.71 -0.66
N ILE A 371 -3.95 8.77 -0.55
CA ILE A 371 -2.72 8.94 0.23
C ILE A 371 -1.81 9.98 -0.42
N LEU A 372 -1.65 9.91 -1.75
CA LEU A 372 -0.88 10.90 -2.52
C LEU A 372 -1.46 12.30 -2.33
N LYS A 373 -2.77 12.45 -2.52
CA LYS A 373 -3.47 13.73 -2.34
C LYS A 373 -3.35 14.28 -0.93
N PHE A 374 -3.41 13.42 0.09
CA PHE A 374 -3.16 13.86 1.48
C PHE A 374 -1.75 14.46 1.62
N ILE A 375 -0.72 13.83 1.04
CA ILE A 375 0.66 14.32 1.09
C ILE A 375 0.80 15.62 0.30
N GLU A 376 0.22 15.70 -0.89
CA GLU A 376 0.20 16.90 -1.73
C GLU A 376 -0.39 18.10 -1.00
N GLU A 377 -1.59 17.94 -0.42
CA GLU A 377 -2.26 19.01 0.32
C GLU A 377 -1.52 19.36 1.61
N LYS A 378 -0.93 18.36 2.29
CA LYS A 378 -0.19 18.55 3.52
C LYS A 378 1.05 19.43 3.31
N PHE A 379 1.80 19.21 2.24
CA PHE A 379 3.06 19.89 1.97
C PHE A 379 2.94 20.98 0.89
N ASP A 380 1.72 21.29 0.42
CA ASP A 380 1.46 22.29 -0.62
C ASP A 380 2.29 22.03 -1.89
N LEU A 381 2.25 20.76 -2.38
CA LEU A 381 3.11 20.31 -3.47
C LEU A 381 2.55 20.64 -4.87
N GLY A 382 1.26 20.77 -5.01
CA GLY A 382 0.53 20.68 -6.28
C GLY A 382 -0.02 19.28 -6.47
N SER A 383 -0.46 18.93 -7.68
CA SER A 383 -1.05 17.62 -8.02
C SER A 383 -0.20 16.95 -9.08
N LEU A 384 -0.08 15.62 -8.99
CA LEU A 384 0.49 14.77 -10.05
C LEU A 384 -0.43 14.75 -11.29
N GLY A 385 -1.74 14.88 -11.08
CA GLY A 385 -2.72 14.93 -12.16
C GLY A 385 -3.23 13.56 -12.62
N PHE A 386 -2.96 12.50 -11.86
CA PHE A 386 -3.38 11.13 -12.10
C PHE A 386 -4.46 10.68 -11.09
N ALA A 387 -4.32 9.53 -10.48
CA ALA A 387 -5.28 9.02 -9.49
C ALA A 387 -5.51 9.99 -8.32
N ASP A 388 -4.50 10.75 -7.90
CA ASP A 388 -4.58 11.82 -6.91
C ASP A 388 -5.65 12.86 -7.23
N SER A 389 -5.81 13.22 -8.50
CA SER A 389 -6.72 14.29 -8.91
C SER A 389 -8.20 13.95 -8.69
N ARG A 390 -8.57 12.66 -8.80
CA ARG A 390 -9.94 12.16 -8.61
C ARG A 390 -10.22 11.65 -7.19
N ALA A 391 -9.16 11.27 -6.48
CA ALA A 391 -9.27 10.66 -5.17
C ALA A 391 -9.81 11.64 -4.12
N ASP A 392 -10.31 11.11 -3.03
CA ASP A 392 -10.59 11.83 -1.81
C ASP A 392 -9.26 12.14 -1.06
N ASN A 393 -9.29 12.99 -0.04
CA ASN A 393 -8.09 13.43 0.67
C ASN A 393 -7.97 12.89 2.10
N LEU A 394 -8.68 11.83 2.44
CA LEU A 394 -8.67 11.18 3.77
C LEU A 394 -9.08 12.10 4.93
N SER A 395 -9.70 13.25 4.66
CA SER A 395 -10.04 14.22 5.70
C SER A 395 -11.05 13.71 6.72
N ASP A 396 -11.90 12.75 6.34
CA ASP A 396 -12.86 12.10 7.22
C ASP A 396 -12.19 11.21 8.28
N CYS A 397 -10.96 10.73 8.02
CA CYS A 397 -10.19 9.92 8.95
C CYS A 397 -9.61 10.71 10.14
N PHE A 398 -9.65 12.05 10.11
CA PHE A 398 -9.00 12.90 11.09
C PHE A 398 -9.97 13.80 11.86
N ASP A 399 -9.62 14.08 13.12
CA ASP A 399 -10.18 15.17 13.93
C ASP A 399 -9.04 16.01 14.50
N PHE A 400 -8.65 17.02 13.77
CA PHE A 400 -7.56 17.91 14.18
C PHE A 400 -7.89 18.79 15.39
N THR A 401 -9.11 18.76 15.91
CA THR A 401 -9.48 19.48 17.13
C THR A 401 -9.09 18.72 18.40
N LYS A 402 -8.88 17.40 18.29
CA LYS A 402 -8.54 16.51 19.40
C LYS A 402 -7.17 15.87 19.17
N ARG A 403 -6.37 15.85 20.21
CA ARG A 403 -5.09 15.14 20.21
C ARG A 403 -5.17 13.98 21.21
N HIS A 404 -4.89 12.78 20.74
CA HIS A 404 -4.92 11.58 21.55
C HIS A 404 -3.52 11.19 22.04
N SER A 405 -3.44 10.65 23.24
CA SER A 405 -2.24 10.00 23.75
C SER A 405 -2.07 8.63 23.10
N PHE A 406 -0.82 8.25 22.85
CA PHE A 406 -0.51 6.94 22.33
C PHE A 406 -0.75 5.83 23.39
N ARG A 407 -1.20 4.69 22.90
CA ARG A 407 -1.28 3.43 23.65
C ARG A 407 -0.50 2.38 22.90
N THR A 408 0.50 1.80 23.54
CA THR A 408 1.35 0.76 22.94
C THR A 408 0.50 -0.42 22.45
N ILE A 409 0.76 -0.84 21.24
CA ILE A 409 0.13 -1.99 20.59
C ILE A 409 0.88 -3.25 21.02
N PRO A 410 0.27 -4.19 21.73
CA PRO A 410 0.88 -5.48 22.04
C PRO A 410 1.17 -6.27 20.76
N ALA A 411 2.39 -6.78 20.65
CA ALA A 411 2.82 -7.62 19.55
C ALA A 411 3.84 -8.66 20.05
N PRO A 412 3.92 -9.85 19.43
CA PRO A 412 4.90 -10.87 19.78
C PRO A 412 6.36 -10.42 19.67
N TYR A 413 6.66 -9.56 18.69
CA TYR A 413 7.99 -9.05 18.41
C TYR A 413 7.99 -7.53 18.43
N ASP A 414 9.02 -6.94 19.02
CA ASP A 414 9.19 -5.48 19.14
C ASP A 414 10.29 -4.95 18.19
N ALA A 415 10.52 -3.64 18.22
CA ALA A 415 11.56 -2.99 17.41
C ALA A 415 12.97 -3.57 17.67
N ASN A 416 13.26 -3.96 18.92
CA ASN A 416 14.56 -4.54 19.26
C ASN A 416 14.76 -5.90 18.59
N TYR A 417 13.71 -6.71 18.50
CA TYR A 417 13.76 -7.97 17.75
C TYR A 417 14.17 -7.70 16.29
N PHE A 418 13.45 -6.83 15.59
CA PHE A 418 13.72 -6.54 14.17
C PHE A 418 15.09 -5.93 13.91
N LEU A 419 15.55 -5.04 14.77
CA LEU A 419 16.88 -4.43 14.65
C LEU A 419 18.05 -5.42 14.84
N HIS A 420 17.83 -6.54 15.54
CA HIS A 420 18.85 -7.54 15.83
C HIS A 420 18.61 -8.87 15.11
N ASP A 421 17.51 -9.02 14.41
CA ASP A 421 17.21 -10.22 13.63
C ASP A 421 18.23 -10.36 12.50
N LYS A 422 18.87 -11.55 12.46
CA LYS A 422 19.88 -11.96 11.48
C LYS A 422 19.37 -13.03 10.53
N THR A 423 18.08 -13.26 10.51
CA THR A 423 17.47 -14.19 9.55
C THR A 423 17.85 -13.74 8.13
N PRO A 424 18.40 -14.63 7.31
CA PRO A 424 18.68 -14.28 5.92
C PRO A 424 17.40 -13.78 5.22
N PRO A 425 17.53 -12.85 4.30
CA PRO A 425 16.40 -12.42 3.47
C PRO A 425 15.72 -13.63 2.83
N ILE A 426 14.41 -13.61 2.80
CA ILE A 426 13.62 -14.54 1.97
C ILE A 426 13.55 -13.90 0.59
N PRO A 427 13.92 -14.60 -0.49
CA PRO A 427 13.74 -14.07 -1.83
C PRO A 427 12.30 -13.56 -2.00
N LEU A 428 12.17 -12.36 -2.53
CA LEU A 428 10.86 -11.77 -2.82
C LEU A 428 10.21 -12.55 -3.96
N ASP A 429 8.90 -12.55 -4.00
CA ASP A 429 8.14 -13.14 -5.10
C ASP A 429 8.17 -12.19 -6.30
N ASP A 430 8.25 -12.77 -7.47
CA ASP A 430 8.18 -12.08 -8.76
C ASP A 430 6.86 -12.41 -9.49
N ASP A 431 5.94 -13.09 -8.80
CA ASP A 431 4.66 -13.56 -9.37
C ASP A 431 3.66 -12.42 -9.62
#